data_167ab41ed945470ca31b2b29331bd1be
#
_entry.id   167ab41ed945470ca31b2b29331bd1be
#
_cell.length_a   1.000
_cell.length_b   1.000
_cell.length_c   1.000
_cell.angle_alpha   90.00
_cell.angle_beta   90.00
_cell.angle_gamma   90.00
#
_symmetry.space_group_name_H-M   'P 1'
#
loop_
_entity.id
_entity.type
_entity.pdbx_description
1 polymer ?
#
loop_
_entity_poly.entity_id
_entity_poly.type
_entity_poly.pdbx_seq_one_letter_code
_entity_poly.pdbx_strand_id
1 'polypeptide(L)'
;MYTIRTKHLFPVFDDAPKRVHGLYTFSLSCVLMIAIYGSMALGQFLFVVNAAAQMDQDQINDAIQDPDIPWNLEADEIHYNQEADEYIARGNVLIYKGNIRLLADYVRFDHKNMQAYAEGDVILTNGLDILNGTSIDIDLESQIGTVENGYLFIEKNNYHITGDLIKKVGENTYTIDQATLTTCDGEKPDWKLTGKKVKIKDDGGGSARHVTMYARKMPVLYTPYFYYPARKDRQTGLLWPQGGYSDRWGTNYNQPFFWAIDKSSDATIYYQYMNFRNSRLGLEYRYYWDKYSKGTWQIDGFDDKQIDDGEGDNSERWGFEDGTDDILRKNEDRYWIRGSHRQKLPYGIRGFLDVDIVSDQDYTREFKEGHMSWADAKEYFDKEFNRDLDDFNDPIRTTRLNLNKIWPRYSLNAQLRYDLDSTIRNSHLPDETLQQLPLIEFDAVKQRISTSPLF
;
A
#
# COMPACT_ATOMS: atom_id res chain seq x y z
N MET A 1 -0.52 58.32 11.90
CA MET A 1 -1.36 57.95 13.05
C MET A 1 -2.61 57.30 12.48
N TYR A 2 -2.53 55.99 12.18
CA TYR A 2 -3.65 55.18 11.74
C TYR A 2 -3.73 53.99 12.66
N THR A 3 -4.72 53.98 13.51
CA THR A 3 -5.04 52.93 14.45
C THR A 3 -5.84 51.87 13.71
N ILE A 4 -5.25 50.68 13.44
CA ILE A 4 -5.98 49.55 12.91
C ILE A 4 -6.41 48.70 14.12
N ARG A 5 -7.72 48.72 14.43
CA ARG A 5 -8.38 47.79 15.35
C ARG A 5 -8.44 46.42 14.75
N THR A 6 -7.79 45.47 15.38
CA THR A 6 -7.98 44.06 15.13
C THR A 6 -9.42 43.67 15.47
N LYS A 7 -10.20 43.31 14.44
CA LYS A 7 -11.48 42.63 14.60
C LYS A 7 -11.24 41.15 14.36
N HIS A 8 -11.75 40.40 15.33
CA HIS A 8 -11.86 38.94 15.35
C HIS A 8 -12.09 38.31 13.99
N LEU A 9 -11.17 37.42 13.58
CA LEU A 9 -11.26 36.52 12.43
C LEU A 9 -11.56 35.09 12.91
N PHE A 10 -12.75 34.88 13.47
CA PHE A 10 -13.37 33.54 13.51
C PHE A 10 -14.89 33.75 13.34
N PRO A 11 -15.52 33.13 12.32
CA PRO A 11 -16.97 33.06 12.27
C PRO A 11 -17.47 32.01 13.28
N VAL A 12 -18.26 32.45 14.23
CA VAL A 12 -19.11 31.63 15.09
C VAL A 12 -20.26 31.11 14.21
N PHE A 13 -20.29 29.83 13.94
CA PHE A 13 -21.48 29.16 13.42
C PHE A 13 -22.29 28.61 14.58
N ASP A 14 -23.35 29.35 14.92
CA ASP A 14 -24.46 28.88 15.72
C ASP A 14 -25.50 28.31 14.74
N ASP A 15 -25.68 26.97 14.73
CA ASP A 15 -26.96 26.33 14.41
C ASP A 15 -26.86 24.82 14.75
N ALA A 16 -27.58 24.45 15.81
CA ALA A 16 -27.71 23.07 16.26
C ALA A 16 -28.96 22.43 15.64
N PRO A 17 -28.88 21.24 15.04
CA PRO A 17 -30.07 20.45 14.76
C PRO A 17 -30.37 19.43 15.87
N LYS A 18 -31.65 19.34 16.11
CA LYS A 18 -32.43 18.60 17.11
C LYS A 18 -32.01 17.13 17.32
N ARG A 19 -31.99 16.74 18.60
CA ARG A 19 -31.87 15.37 19.11
C ARG A 19 -32.95 14.45 18.55
N VAL A 20 -32.49 13.33 17.97
CA VAL A 20 -33.31 12.12 17.79
C VAL A 20 -32.71 11.04 18.70
N HIS A 21 -33.45 10.59 19.69
CA HIS A 21 -33.10 9.43 20.50
C HIS A 21 -33.39 8.16 19.72
N GLY A 22 -32.34 7.41 19.36
CA GLY A 22 -32.40 6.04 18.89
C GLY A 22 -31.42 5.19 19.66
N LEU A 23 -31.93 4.25 20.45
CA LEU A 23 -31.15 3.19 21.08
C LEU A 23 -30.60 2.30 19.95
N TYR A 24 -29.29 2.30 19.74
CA TYR A 24 -28.63 1.37 18.85
C TYR A 24 -28.02 0.23 19.67
N THR A 25 -28.54 -0.97 19.47
CA THR A 25 -27.89 -2.21 19.86
C THR A 25 -26.63 -2.35 18.98
N PHE A 26 -25.47 -2.26 19.61
CA PHE A 26 -24.17 -2.51 18.94
C PHE A 26 -24.08 -3.98 18.57
N SER A 27 -24.26 -4.31 17.30
CA SER A 27 -24.01 -5.65 16.79
C SER A 27 -22.50 -5.82 16.50
N LEU A 28 -22.03 -7.05 16.61
CA LEU A 28 -20.63 -7.46 16.32
C LEU A 28 -20.16 -6.98 14.94
N SER A 29 -21.07 -6.75 14.00
CA SER A 29 -20.83 -6.19 12.67
C SER A 29 -20.23 -4.78 12.69
N CYS A 30 -20.53 -3.95 13.71
CA CYS A 30 -19.92 -2.62 13.84
C CYS A 30 -18.46 -2.68 14.24
N VAL A 31 -18.03 -3.68 15.02
CA VAL A 31 -16.63 -3.86 15.43
C VAL A 31 -15.80 -4.31 14.23
N LEU A 32 -16.36 -5.14 13.36
CA LEU A 32 -15.68 -5.58 12.11
C LEU A 32 -15.57 -4.43 11.08
N MET A 33 -16.60 -3.61 10.96
CA MET A 33 -16.55 -2.40 10.10
C MET A 33 -15.50 -1.40 10.60
N ILE A 34 -15.38 -1.22 11.92
CA ILE A 34 -14.36 -0.35 12.52
C ILE A 34 -12.95 -0.90 12.25
N ALA A 35 -12.74 -2.22 12.23
CA ALA A 35 -11.46 -2.84 11.87
C ALA A 35 -11.10 -2.65 10.39
N ILE A 36 -12.09 -2.71 9.48
CA ILE A 36 -11.90 -2.49 8.04
C ILE A 36 -11.64 -1.01 7.75
N TYR A 37 -12.39 -0.08 8.37
CA TYR A 37 -12.12 1.36 8.25
C TYR A 37 -10.83 1.77 8.96
N GLY A 38 -10.45 1.08 10.04
CA GLY A 38 -9.18 1.23 10.73
C GLY A 38 -7.97 0.87 9.86
N SER A 39 -8.10 -0.17 9.03
CA SER A 39 -7.04 -0.55 8.07
C SER A 39 -6.91 0.46 6.91
N MET A 40 -8.03 1.04 6.43
CA MET A 40 -8.01 2.12 5.43
C MET A 40 -7.37 3.40 5.99
N ALA A 41 -7.65 3.76 7.23
CA ALA A 41 -7.07 4.95 7.87
C ALA A 41 -5.57 4.77 8.17
N LEU A 42 -5.10 3.53 8.49
CA LEU A 42 -3.66 3.24 8.58
C LEU A 42 -2.97 3.37 7.21
N GLY A 43 -3.65 3.00 6.11
CA GLY A 43 -3.19 3.23 4.74
C GLY A 43 -3.02 4.72 4.41
N GLN A 44 -3.94 5.54 4.87
CA GLN A 44 -3.84 7.00 4.73
C GLN A 44 -2.71 7.58 5.59
N PHE A 45 -2.44 7.05 6.79
CA PHE A 45 -1.27 7.44 7.60
C PHE A 45 0.05 7.24 6.86
N LEU A 46 0.14 6.18 6.06
CA LEU A 46 1.30 5.88 5.21
C LEU A 46 1.51 6.95 4.13
N PHE A 47 0.43 7.46 3.55
CA PHE A 47 0.47 8.59 2.60
C PHE A 47 0.81 9.92 3.30
N VAL A 48 0.33 10.10 4.52
CA VAL A 48 0.48 11.34 5.31
C VAL A 48 1.93 11.58 5.72
N VAL A 49 2.63 10.55 6.19
CA VAL A 49 4.04 10.65 6.56
C VAL A 49 4.90 11.03 5.36
N ASN A 50 4.53 10.57 4.16
CA ASN A 50 5.19 10.95 2.91
C ASN A 50 4.86 12.39 2.46
N ALA A 51 3.67 12.88 2.76
CA ALA A 51 3.26 14.22 2.34
C ALA A 51 3.71 15.30 3.33
N ALA A 52 3.86 14.97 4.61
CA ALA A 52 4.49 15.87 5.58
C ALA A 52 5.99 16.08 5.29
N ALA A 53 6.64 15.08 4.68
CA ALA A 53 8.01 15.21 4.19
C ALA A 53 8.11 15.93 2.83
N GLN A 54 7.00 16.07 2.11
CA GLN A 54 6.86 16.82 0.85
C GLN A 54 6.17 18.19 1.04
N MET A 55 6.39 18.88 2.16
CA MET A 55 6.36 20.35 2.09
C MET A 55 7.26 20.71 0.91
N ASP A 56 6.73 21.50 -0.02
CA ASP A 56 7.43 21.82 -1.26
C ASP A 56 8.72 22.62 -0.91
N GLN A 57 9.72 21.85 -0.39
CA GLN A 57 11.01 22.38 0.08
C GLN A 57 11.71 23.11 -1.04
N ASP A 58 11.48 22.68 -2.30
CA ASP A 58 12.05 23.36 -3.45
C ASP A 58 11.48 24.79 -3.58
N GLN A 59 10.18 24.99 -3.35
CA GLN A 59 9.58 26.34 -3.36
C GLN A 59 10.00 27.19 -2.15
N ILE A 60 10.18 26.57 -0.96
CA ILE A 60 10.68 27.28 0.21
C ILE A 60 12.14 27.70 -0.01
N ASN A 61 12.98 26.78 -0.48
CA ASN A 61 14.38 27.04 -0.77
C ASN A 61 14.55 28.09 -1.87
N ASP A 62 13.77 28.00 -2.95
CA ASP A 62 13.79 28.97 -4.03
C ASP A 62 13.40 30.38 -3.53
N ALA A 63 12.34 30.48 -2.71
CA ALA A 63 11.93 31.77 -2.13
C ALA A 63 12.94 32.33 -1.12
N ILE A 64 13.59 31.49 -0.31
CA ILE A 64 14.63 31.88 0.65
C ILE A 64 15.90 32.32 -0.09
N GLN A 65 16.28 31.64 -1.16
CA GLN A 65 17.53 31.89 -1.90
C GLN A 65 17.40 32.96 -3.01
N ASP A 66 16.18 33.39 -3.35
CA ASP A 66 16.01 34.45 -4.35
C ASP A 66 16.65 35.80 -3.87
N PRO A 67 17.78 36.22 -4.42
CA PRO A 67 18.46 37.42 -3.98
C PRO A 67 17.70 38.72 -4.32
N ASP A 68 16.75 38.66 -5.25
CA ASP A 68 16.02 39.83 -5.72
C ASP A 68 14.89 40.24 -4.75
N ILE A 69 14.49 39.35 -3.82
CA ILE A 69 13.49 39.66 -2.81
C ILE A 69 14.17 39.88 -1.45
N PRO A 70 14.15 41.09 -0.88
CA PRO A 70 14.76 41.35 0.42
C PRO A 70 13.94 40.75 1.58
N TRP A 71 14.61 40.39 2.66
CA TRP A 71 13.97 40.15 3.95
C TRP A 71 13.54 41.49 4.54
N ASN A 72 12.33 41.52 5.05
CA ASN A 72 11.78 42.67 5.76
C ASN A 72 11.56 42.28 7.23
N LEU A 73 11.90 43.18 8.14
CA LEU A 73 11.73 43.03 9.58
C LEU A 73 10.98 44.26 10.11
N GLU A 74 9.85 43.99 10.78
CA GLU A 74 9.06 45.01 11.48
C GLU A 74 8.92 44.58 12.95
N ALA A 75 9.11 45.49 13.90
CA ALA A 75 8.95 45.24 15.35
C ALA A 75 8.75 46.54 16.08
N ASP A 76 8.27 46.48 17.32
CA ASP A 76 8.14 47.67 18.17
C ASP A 76 9.51 48.19 18.57
N GLU A 77 10.49 47.32 18.83
CA GLU A 77 11.89 47.65 19.16
C GLU A 77 12.84 46.75 18.35
N ILE A 78 13.86 47.36 17.74
CA ILE A 78 14.93 46.64 17.07
C ILE A 78 16.27 47.14 17.59
N HIS A 79 17.08 46.23 18.11
CA HIS A 79 18.45 46.51 18.58
C HIS A 79 19.45 45.71 17.77
N TYR A 80 20.52 46.41 17.33
CA TYR A 80 21.67 45.75 16.73
C TYR A 80 22.85 45.81 17.68
N ASN A 81 23.40 44.69 18.05
CA ASN A 81 24.61 44.53 18.84
C ASN A 81 25.79 44.33 17.89
N GLN A 82 26.58 45.38 17.69
CA GLN A 82 27.70 45.36 16.75
C GLN A 82 28.85 44.44 17.19
N GLU A 83 29.04 44.23 18.52
CA GLU A 83 30.13 43.38 19.05
C GLU A 83 29.79 41.87 18.81
N ALA A 84 28.55 41.48 18.98
CA ALA A 84 28.08 40.13 18.81
C ALA A 84 27.60 39.85 17.38
N ASP A 85 27.39 40.85 16.55
CA ASP A 85 26.75 40.80 15.23
C ASP A 85 25.34 40.14 15.31
N GLU A 86 24.56 40.60 16.32
CA GLU A 86 23.22 40.09 16.62
C GLU A 86 22.15 41.17 16.38
N TYR A 87 21.05 40.76 15.79
CA TYR A 87 19.81 41.55 15.71
C TYR A 87 18.82 41.01 16.74
N ILE A 88 18.26 41.89 17.55
CA ILE A 88 17.24 41.59 18.55
C ILE A 88 15.99 42.41 18.25
N ALA A 89 14.88 41.76 17.97
CA ALA A 89 13.59 42.40 17.76
C ALA A 89 12.62 42.01 18.87
N ARG A 90 11.84 42.96 19.36
CA ARG A 90 10.87 42.77 20.45
C ARG A 90 9.56 43.47 20.15
N GLY A 91 8.46 42.81 20.55
CA GLY A 91 7.10 43.33 20.41
C GLY A 91 6.60 43.28 18.97
N ASN A 92 5.53 42.50 18.75
CA ASN A 92 4.85 42.36 17.45
C ASN A 92 5.81 42.15 16.26
N VAL A 93 6.80 41.25 16.46
CA VAL A 93 7.82 41.02 15.43
C VAL A 93 7.20 40.36 14.23
N LEU A 94 7.37 40.92 13.06
CA LEU A 94 6.98 40.39 11.76
C LEU A 94 8.21 40.35 10.84
N ILE A 95 8.61 39.12 10.45
CA ILE A 95 9.65 38.93 9.42
C ILE A 95 8.99 38.33 8.19
N TYR A 96 9.25 38.87 7.01
CA TYR A 96 8.66 38.32 5.81
C TYR A 96 9.57 38.44 4.58
N LYS A 97 9.42 37.46 3.69
CA LYS A 97 10.05 37.42 2.37
C LYS A 97 9.12 36.63 1.42
N GLY A 98 8.59 37.30 0.41
CA GLY A 98 7.62 36.69 -0.51
C GLY A 98 6.37 36.15 0.24
N ASN A 99 6.14 34.84 0.15
CA ASN A 99 5.00 34.17 0.80
C ASN A 99 5.31 33.69 2.22
N ILE A 100 6.58 33.79 2.65
CA ILE A 100 7.01 33.33 3.97
C ILE A 100 6.80 34.48 4.97
N ARG A 101 6.16 34.21 6.08
CA ARG A 101 5.94 35.15 7.18
C ARG A 101 6.17 34.47 8.51
N LEU A 102 6.95 35.11 9.37
CA LEU A 102 7.17 34.75 10.76
C LEU A 102 6.63 35.84 11.67
N LEU A 103 5.73 35.48 12.57
CA LEU A 103 5.22 36.34 13.64
C LEU A 103 5.74 35.80 14.96
N ALA A 104 6.20 36.66 15.88
CA ALA A 104 6.64 36.31 17.22
C ALA A 104 6.62 37.52 18.14
N ASP A 105 6.72 37.33 19.47
CA ASP A 105 6.89 38.42 20.42
C ASP A 105 8.35 38.86 20.54
N TYR A 106 9.26 37.92 20.33
CA TYR A 106 10.69 38.11 20.43
C TYR A 106 11.42 37.32 19.34
N VAL A 107 12.39 37.97 18.67
CA VAL A 107 13.30 37.32 17.73
C VAL A 107 14.72 37.77 17.99
N ARG A 108 15.65 36.80 18.04
CA ARG A 108 17.09 37.03 18.04
C ARG A 108 17.72 36.35 16.83
N PHE A 109 18.45 37.08 16.07
CA PHE A 109 19.18 36.61 14.89
C PHE A 109 20.67 36.88 15.05
N ASP A 110 21.45 35.81 15.16
CA ASP A 110 22.92 35.83 15.13
C ASP A 110 23.37 35.72 13.66
N HIS A 111 23.77 36.86 13.12
CA HIS A 111 24.16 36.95 11.73
C HIS A 111 25.47 36.23 11.43
N LYS A 112 26.38 36.17 12.41
CA LYS A 112 27.68 35.49 12.29
C LYS A 112 27.56 33.95 12.20
N ASN A 113 26.66 33.39 13.00
CA ASN A 113 26.44 31.97 13.08
C ASN A 113 25.20 31.50 12.29
N MET A 114 24.47 32.42 11.63
CA MET A 114 23.24 32.19 10.87
C MET A 114 22.16 31.48 11.70
N GLN A 115 22.09 31.77 13.01
CA GLN A 115 21.13 31.20 13.94
C GLN A 115 19.99 32.17 14.25
N ALA A 116 18.76 31.70 14.17
CA ALA A 116 17.58 32.45 14.50
C ALA A 116 16.79 31.76 15.62
N TYR A 117 16.45 32.52 16.65
CA TYR A 117 15.59 32.11 17.75
C TYR A 117 14.38 33.03 17.83
N ALA A 118 13.18 32.42 17.84
CA ALA A 118 11.91 33.13 18.02
C ALA A 118 11.12 32.56 19.20
N GLU A 119 10.46 33.41 19.95
CA GLU A 119 9.69 33.06 21.15
C GLU A 119 8.42 33.91 21.27
N GLY A 120 7.38 33.34 21.90
CA GLY A 120 6.10 34.00 22.14
C GLY A 120 5.16 33.91 20.96
N ASP A 121 4.19 32.98 21.03
CA ASP A 121 3.15 32.73 20.04
C ASP A 121 3.69 32.71 18.58
N VAL A 122 4.76 31.96 18.38
CA VAL A 122 5.46 31.93 17.08
C VAL A 122 4.57 31.29 16.03
N ILE A 123 4.36 32.02 14.91
CA ILE A 123 3.59 31.56 13.76
C ILE A 123 4.44 31.74 12.50
N LEU A 124 4.81 30.65 11.87
CA LEU A 124 5.48 30.63 10.58
C LEU A 124 4.49 30.16 9.50
N THR A 125 4.31 30.97 8.48
CA THR A 125 3.46 30.62 7.34
C THR A 125 4.24 30.60 6.04
N ASN A 126 3.89 29.65 5.16
CA ASN A 126 4.32 29.65 3.77
C ASN A 126 3.10 29.34 2.89
N GLY A 127 2.55 30.38 2.26
CA GLY A 127 1.26 30.26 1.60
C GLY A 127 0.14 29.91 2.58
N LEU A 128 -0.44 28.73 2.44
CA LEU A 128 -1.51 28.22 3.31
C LEU A 128 -1.00 27.23 4.38
N ASP A 129 0.25 26.81 4.30
CA ASP A 129 0.87 25.97 5.33
C ASP A 129 1.23 26.82 6.55
N ILE A 130 0.98 26.27 7.74
CA ILE A 130 1.13 26.98 9.02
C ILE A 130 1.93 26.10 9.98
N LEU A 131 2.99 26.67 10.56
CA LEU A 131 3.71 26.08 11.69
C LEU A 131 3.64 27.03 12.89
N ASN A 132 3.02 26.58 13.96
CA ASN A 132 2.94 27.32 15.22
C ASN A 132 3.77 26.63 16.29
N GLY A 133 4.27 27.40 17.25
CA GLY A 133 4.98 26.87 18.42
C GLY A 133 5.19 27.94 19.49
N THR A 134 5.60 27.51 20.67
CA THR A 134 5.99 28.43 21.77
C THR A 134 7.35 29.04 21.51
N SER A 135 8.25 28.29 20.89
CA SER A 135 9.57 28.75 20.45
C SER A 135 10.03 28.02 19.20
N ILE A 136 10.84 28.69 18.41
CA ILE A 136 11.55 28.14 17.24
C ILE A 136 13.02 28.50 17.35
N ASP A 137 13.91 27.52 17.28
CA ASP A 137 15.35 27.67 17.17
C ASP A 137 15.82 27.02 15.87
N ILE A 138 16.44 27.76 14.97
CA ILE A 138 16.82 27.28 13.64
C ILE A 138 18.19 27.82 13.23
N ASP A 139 19.02 26.94 12.72
CA ASP A 139 20.20 27.24 11.96
C ASP A 139 19.80 27.44 10.48
N LEU A 140 19.93 28.64 9.97
CA LEU A 140 19.46 29.01 8.63
C LEU A 140 20.36 28.47 7.51
N GLU A 141 21.63 28.14 7.82
CA GLU A 141 22.56 27.58 6.84
C GLU A 141 22.31 26.07 6.66
N SER A 142 22.26 25.32 7.75
CA SER A 142 21.97 23.89 7.73
C SER A 142 20.48 23.56 7.65
N GLN A 143 19.61 24.53 7.91
CA GLN A 143 18.15 24.35 8.07
C GLN A 143 17.77 23.34 9.15
N ILE A 144 18.64 23.09 10.11
CA ILE A 144 18.39 22.25 11.28
C ILE A 144 17.73 23.12 12.36
N GLY A 145 16.68 22.63 12.99
CA GLY A 145 16.00 23.41 14.00
C GLY A 145 15.03 22.63 14.87
N THR A 146 14.52 23.32 15.87
CA THR A 146 13.56 22.77 16.84
C THR A 146 12.38 23.69 17.03
N VAL A 147 11.19 23.12 17.20
CA VAL A 147 9.94 23.80 17.53
C VAL A 147 9.36 23.17 18.77
N GLU A 148 9.12 23.97 19.80
CA GLU A 148 8.50 23.52 21.04
C GLU A 148 6.97 23.72 21.00
N ASN A 149 6.23 22.71 21.51
CA ASN A 149 4.77 22.68 21.48
C ASN A 149 4.22 22.97 20.08
N GLY A 150 4.80 22.28 19.08
CA GLY A 150 4.57 22.55 17.68
C GLY A 150 3.19 22.06 17.20
N TYR A 151 2.55 22.89 16.38
CA TYR A 151 1.40 22.52 15.54
C TYR A 151 1.74 22.86 14.10
N LEU A 152 1.65 21.86 13.23
CA LEU A 152 1.88 21.97 11.80
C LEU A 152 0.60 21.65 11.04
N PHE A 153 0.15 22.57 10.21
CA PHE A 153 -0.94 22.39 9.26
C PHE A 153 -0.39 22.41 7.84
N ILE A 154 -0.76 21.38 7.05
CA ILE A 154 -0.40 21.24 5.64
C ILE A 154 -1.70 21.23 4.83
N GLU A 155 -1.93 22.30 4.09
CA GLU A 155 -3.19 22.55 3.37
C GLU A 155 -3.49 21.48 2.32
N LYS A 156 -2.52 21.12 1.51
CA LYS A 156 -2.66 20.19 0.38
C LYS A 156 -3.40 18.90 0.70
N ASN A 157 -3.25 18.40 1.93
CA ASN A 157 -3.84 17.13 2.38
C ASN A 157 -4.66 17.27 3.66
N ASN A 158 -4.91 18.48 4.11
CA ASN A 158 -5.60 18.80 5.37
C ASN A 158 -4.99 18.07 6.58
N TYR A 159 -3.64 18.10 6.70
CA TYR A 159 -2.95 17.43 7.80
C TYR A 159 -2.74 18.36 8.97
N HIS A 160 -3.21 17.94 10.12
CA HIS A 160 -3.00 18.58 11.41
C HIS A 160 -2.08 17.70 12.24
N ILE A 161 -0.86 18.17 12.48
CA ILE A 161 0.17 17.45 13.25
C ILE A 161 0.52 18.27 14.47
N THR A 162 0.49 17.67 15.65
CA THR A 162 0.99 18.30 16.87
C THR A 162 2.13 17.48 17.46
N GLY A 163 3.03 18.13 18.21
CA GLY A 163 4.09 17.48 18.95
C GLY A 163 4.64 18.37 20.05
N ASP A 164 5.04 17.76 21.17
CA ASP A 164 5.69 18.51 22.28
C ASP A 164 7.01 19.12 21.81
N LEU A 165 7.72 18.40 20.94
CA LEU A 165 9.00 18.84 20.38
C LEU A 165 9.13 18.30 18.97
N ILE A 166 9.17 19.20 17.99
CA ILE A 166 9.41 18.90 16.58
C ILE A 166 10.84 19.32 16.26
N LYS A 167 11.67 18.40 15.76
CA LYS A 167 13.06 18.66 15.36
C LYS A 167 13.29 18.26 13.93
N LYS A 168 13.90 19.15 13.16
CA LYS A 168 14.60 18.81 11.92
C LYS A 168 16.05 18.54 12.29
N VAL A 169 16.52 17.29 12.21
CA VAL A 169 17.85 16.84 12.66
C VAL A 169 18.81 16.57 11.51
N GLY A 170 18.39 16.84 10.29
CA GLY A 170 19.17 16.67 9.06
C GLY A 170 18.37 17.13 7.86
N GLU A 171 18.97 17.13 6.70
CA GLU A 171 18.39 17.68 5.46
C GLU A 171 16.95 17.16 5.24
N ASN A 172 16.76 15.83 5.40
CA ASN A 172 15.49 15.16 5.16
C ASN A 172 15.05 14.31 6.36
N THR A 173 15.43 14.69 7.58
CA THR A 173 15.13 13.87 8.77
C THR A 173 14.45 14.72 9.84
N TYR A 174 13.25 14.30 10.22
CA TYR A 174 12.44 14.93 11.25
C TYR A 174 12.19 13.97 12.41
N THR A 175 12.15 14.49 13.62
CA THR A 175 11.73 13.75 14.82
C THR A 175 10.65 14.53 15.55
N ILE A 176 9.62 13.83 16.02
CA ILE A 176 8.50 14.44 16.74
C ILE A 176 8.29 13.63 18.03
N ASP A 177 8.34 14.30 19.15
CA ASP A 177 7.99 13.71 20.44
C ASP A 177 6.51 13.93 20.73
N GLN A 178 5.79 12.89 21.19
CA GLN A 178 4.35 12.92 21.52
C GLN A 178 3.48 13.42 20.34
N ALA A 179 3.71 12.87 19.18
CA ALA A 179 2.99 13.29 17.97
C ALA A 179 1.50 12.92 18.01
N THR A 180 0.66 13.83 17.55
CA THR A 180 -0.72 13.54 17.16
C THR A 180 -0.93 13.96 15.72
N LEU A 181 -1.67 13.15 14.96
CA LEU A 181 -2.00 13.40 13.57
C LEU A 181 -3.48 13.16 13.31
N THR A 182 -4.11 14.06 12.56
CA THR A 182 -5.47 13.90 12.03
C THR A 182 -5.62 14.65 10.71
N THR A 183 -6.64 14.29 9.93
CA THR A 183 -7.11 15.08 8.77
C THR A 183 -8.47 15.74 9.03
N CYS A 184 -8.95 15.66 10.26
CA CYS A 184 -10.23 16.24 10.64
C CYS A 184 -10.02 17.65 11.17
N ASP A 185 -10.82 18.59 10.69
CA ASP A 185 -10.87 19.95 11.22
C ASP A 185 -11.50 19.97 12.63
N GLY A 186 -11.06 20.95 13.44
CA GLY A 186 -11.62 21.27 14.73
C GLY A 186 -11.01 20.50 15.92
N GLU A 187 -11.39 20.91 17.13
CA GLU A 187 -10.81 20.42 18.39
C GLU A 187 -11.13 18.96 18.72
N LYS A 188 -12.16 18.37 18.13
CA LYS A 188 -12.64 17.01 18.41
C LYS A 188 -12.67 16.17 17.13
N PRO A 189 -11.53 15.72 16.66
CA PRO A 189 -11.46 14.94 15.44
C PRO A 189 -12.20 13.61 15.58
N ASP A 190 -12.85 13.15 14.50
CA ASP A 190 -13.50 11.85 14.46
C ASP A 190 -12.49 10.69 14.52
N TRP A 191 -11.28 10.93 14.05
CA TRP A 191 -10.15 10.00 14.21
C TRP A 191 -8.84 10.76 14.44
N LYS A 192 -7.95 10.15 15.19
CA LYS A 192 -6.58 10.62 15.36
C LYS A 192 -5.61 9.46 15.58
N LEU A 193 -4.38 9.66 15.17
CA LEU A 193 -3.25 8.81 15.51
C LEU A 193 -2.35 9.52 16.51
N THR A 194 -1.92 8.79 17.52
CA THR A 194 -0.90 9.29 18.45
C THR A 194 0.31 8.38 18.40
N GLY A 195 1.50 8.95 18.56
CA GLY A 195 2.74 8.17 18.57
C GLY A 195 3.83 8.86 19.38
N LYS A 196 4.72 8.05 19.97
CA LYS A 196 5.90 8.54 20.70
C LYS A 196 7.14 8.36 19.84
N LYS A 197 8.08 9.31 19.93
CA LYS A 197 9.38 9.24 19.23
C LYS A 197 9.21 8.92 17.75
N VAL A 198 8.37 9.70 17.08
CA VAL A 198 8.15 9.59 15.64
C VAL A 198 9.42 10.09 14.94
N LYS A 199 9.96 9.30 14.04
CA LYS A 199 11.08 9.66 13.17
C LYS A 199 10.63 9.51 11.72
N ILE A 200 10.80 10.56 10.96
CA ILE A 200 10.45 10.62 9.54
C ILE A 200 11.74 10.88 8.76
N LYS A 201 11.96 10.10 7.72
CA LYS A 201 13.07 10.28 6.81
C LYS A 201 12.53 10.28 5.38
N ASP A 202 12.67 11.37 4.67
CA ASP A 202 12.04 11.59 3.37
C ASP A 202 12.39 10.49 2.34
N ASP A 203 13.64 10.06 2.34
CA ASP A 203 14.15 9.02 1.43
C ASP A 203 14.17 7.60 2.04
N GLY A 204 13.80 7.43 3.30
CA GLY A 204 14.01 6.20 4.07
C GLY A 204 12.79 5.64 4.78
N GLY A 205 11.71 6.40 4.91
CA GLY A 205 10.50 6.01 5.64
C GLY A 205 10.38 6.59 7.02
N GLY A 206 9.37 6.14 7.74
CA GLY A 206 9.07 6.59 9.08
C GLY A 206 9.03 5.46 10.09
N SER A 207 9.30 5.79 11.34
CA SER A 207 9.10 4.88 12.47
C SER A 207 8.46 5.62 13.62
N ALA A 208 7.65 4.94 14.40
CA ALA A 208 7.04 5.48 15.59
C ALA A 208 6.91 4.40 16.66
N ARG A 209 6.91 4.80 17.92
CA ARG A 209 6.70 3.90 19.07
C ARG A 209 5.35 4.18 19.70
N HIS A 210 4.72 3.14 20.26
CA HIS A 210 3.44 3.23 20.95
C HIS A 210 2.38 3.97 20.14
N VAL A 211 2.18 3.53 18.89
CA VAL A 211 1.17 4.14 18.01
C VAL A 211 -0.19 3.65 18.41
N THR A 212 -1.11 4.59 18.64
CA THR A 212 -2.50 4.30 18.97
C THR A 212 -3.41 5.06 18.01
N MET A 213 -4.33 4.35 17.39
CA MET A 213 -5.40 4.95 16.60
C MET A 213 -6.64 5.12 17.48
N TYR A 214 -7.23 6.29 17.41
CA TYR A 214 -8.47 6.61 18.11
C TYR A 214 -9.59 6.89 17.11
N ALA A 215 -10.75 6.28 17.34
CA ALA A 215 -12.02 6.72 16.76
C ALA A 215 -12.72 7.57 17.81
N ARG A 216 -12.74 8.87 17.60
CA ARG A 216 -13.12 9.88 18.63
C ARG A 216 -12.26 9.74 19.88
N LYS A 217 -12.85 9.22 20.97
CA LYS A 217 -12.16 9.01 22.26
C LYS A 217 -11.78 7.55 22.52
N MET A 218 -12.22 6.62 21.67
CA MET A 218 -11.99 5.19 21.87
C MET A 218 -10.71 4.73 21.15
N PRO A 219 -9.74 4.11 21.86
CA PRO A 219 -8.60 3.48 21.20
C PRO A 219 -9.10 2.24 20.46
N VAL A 220 -8.89 2.20 19.14
CA VAL A 220 -9.34 1.09 18.27
C VAL A 220 -8.20 0.20 17.80
N LEU A 221 -6.98 0.73 17.77
CA LEU A 221 -5.79 -0.01 17.37
C LEU A 221 -4.59 0.48 18.16
N TYR A 222 -3.72 -0.46 18.59
CA TYR A 222 -2.44 -0.16 19.22
C TYR A 222 -1.35 -1.04 18.66
N THR A 223 -0.17 -0.44 18.39
CA THR A 223 1.05 -1.16 18.09
C THR A 223 2.22 -0.58 18.88
N PRO A 224 3.07 -1.40 19.51
CA PRO A 224 4.22 -0.91 20.28
C PRO A 224 5.30 -0.29 19.39
N TYR A 225 5.40 -0.73 18.14
CA TYR A 225 6.32 -0.21 17.15
C TYR A 225 5.66 -0.22 15.77
N PHE A 226 5.84 0.87 15.07
CA PHE A 226 5.35 1.05 13.70
C PHE A 226 6.51 1.51 12.82
N TYR A 227 6.70 0.86 11.69
CA TYR A 227 7.67 1.25 10.68
C TYR A 227 7.00 1.33 9.31
N TYR A 228 7.34 2.36 8.59
CA TYR A 228 6.84 2.63 7.26
C TYR A 228 8.00 2.93 6.30
N PRO A 229 8.18 2.17 5.21
CA PRO A 229 9.14 2.48 4.18
C PRO A 229 8.61 3.56 3.24
N ALA A 230 9.30 4.70 3.10
CA ALA A 230 8.92 5.79 2.18
C ALA A 230 9.56 5.70 0.79
N ARG A 231 10.45 4.73 0.57
CA ARG A 231 11.11 4.59 -0.73
C ARG A 231 10.13 4.22 -1.82
N LYS A 232 10.28 4.83 -3.00
CA LYS A 232 9.52 4.49 -4.22
C LYS A 232 9.87 3.11 -4.79
N ASP A 233 10.99 2.54 -4.36
CA ASP A 233 11.44 1.20 -4.77
C ASP A 233 10.62 0.11 -4.08
N ARG A 234 10.48 -1.04 -4.75
CA ARG A 234 9.84 -2.23 -4.16
C ARG A 234 10.61 -2.67 -2.92
N GLN A 235 9.92 -2.85 -1.80
CA GLN A 235 10.53 -3.21 -0.53
C GLN A 235 9.89 -4.45 0.08
N THR A 236 10.73 -5.27 0.70
CA THR A 236 10.28 -6.44 1.46
C THR A 236 9.50 -6.01 2.70
N GLY A 237 8.34 -6.62 2.92
CA GLY A 237 7.52 -6.34 4.10
C GLY A 237 6.16 -7.02 4.08
N LEU A 238 5.43 -6.88 5.18
CA LEU A 238 4.04 -7.32 5.28
C LEU A 238 3.16 -6.41 4.42
N LEU A 239 2.27 -7.00 3.63
CA LEU A 239 1.23 -6.29 2.92
C LEU A 239 -0.03 -6.21 3.80
N TRP A 240 -1.03 -5.46 3.33
CA TRP A 240 -2.28 -5.30 4.05
C TRP A 240 -2.98 -6.64 4.27
N PRO A 241 -3.33 -6.96 5.52
CA PRO A 241 -4.08 -8.17 5.80
C PRO A 241 -5.52 -8.04 5.32
N GLN A 242 -6.11 -9.17 4.99
CA GLN A 242 -7.55 -9.30 4.77
C GLN A 242 -8.14 -10.22 5.84
N GLY A 243 -9.35 -9.91 6.27
CA GLY A 243 -10.07 -10.73 7.23
C GLY A 243 -11.57 -10.66 6.98
N GLY A 244 -12.27 -11.70 7.38
CA GLY A 244 -13.70 -11.78 7.20
C GLY A 244 -14.31 -12.99 7.90
N TYR A 245 -15.60 -13.18 7.65
CA TYR A 245 -16.35 -14.35 8.08
C TYR A 245 -17.17 -14.87 6.91
N SER A 246 -17.20 -16.18 6.76
CA SER A 246 -18.12 -16.87 5.85
C SER A 246 -18.59 -18.18 6.47
N ASP A 247 -19.75 -18.68 6.05
CA ASP A 247 -20.29 -19.93 6.54
C ASP A 247 -19.41 -21.14 6.18
N ARG A 248 -18.64 -21.04 5.07
CA ARG A 248 -17.73 -22.08 4.59
C ARG A 248 -16.37 -22.11 5.28
N TRP A 249 -15.82 -20.93 5.64
CA TRP A 249 -14.46 -20.80 6.19
C TRP A 249 -14.44 -20.47 7.67
N GLY A 250 -15.59 -20.05 8.23
CA GLY A 250 -15.65 -19.43 9.54
C GLY A 250 -14.97 -18.06 9.52
N THR A 251 -14.41 -17.66 10.65
CA THR A 251 -13.52 -16.50 10.72
C THR A 251 -12.26 -16.81 9.97
N ASN A 252 -11.89 -15.91 9.04
CA ASN A 252 -10.66 -16.04 8.26
C ASN A 252 -9.79 -14.79 8.38
N TYR A 253 -8.49 -15.01 8.26
CA TYR A 253 -7.46 -13.97 8.28
C TYR A 253 -6.36 -14.32 7.28
N ASN A 254 -6.05 -13.42 6.36
CA ASN A 254 -5.02 -13.59 5.34
C ASN A 254 -3.97 -12.51 5.50
N GLN A 255 -2.70 -12.91 5.68
CA GLN A 255 -1.55 -12.04 5.83
C GLN A 255 -0.56 -12.29 4.69
N PRO A 256 -0.50 -11.42 3.69
CA PRO A 256 0.54 -11.49 2.67
C PRO A 256 1.87 -10.90 3.18
N PHE A 257 2.97 -11.51 2.77
CA PHE A 257 4.33 -11.02 2.95
C PHE A 257 5.02 -10.89 1.59
N PHE A 258 5.35 -9.68 1.21
CA PHE A 258 6.07 -9.39 -0.03
C PHE A 258 7.58 -9.45 0.18
N TRP A 259 8.28 -10.15 -0.69
CA TRP A 259 9.72 -10.29 -0.70
C TRP A 259 10.29 -9.74 -2.02
N ALA A 260 10.92 -8.56 -1.97
CA ALA A 260 11.69 -8.00 -3.08
C ALA A 260 13.05 -8.73 -3.14
N ILE A 261 13.15 -9.75 -4.01
CA ILE A 261 14.37 -10.57 -4.13
C ILE A 261 15.46 -9.75 -4.81
N ASP A 262 15.15 -9.19 -5.99
CA ASP A 262 16.04 -8.30 -6.72
C ASP A 262 15.23 -7.32 -7.60
N LYS A 263 15.89 -6.57 -8.50
CA LYS A 263 15.22 -5.59 -9.38
C LYS A 263 14.29 -6.23 -10.40
N SER A 264 14.52 -7.49 -10.74
CA SER A 264 13.81 -8.22 -11.78
C SER A 264 12.95 -9.37 -11.26
N SER A 265 13.02 -9.68 -9.97
CA SER A 265 12.25 -10.76 -9.37
C SER A 265 11.72 -10.41 -7.98
N ASP A 266 10.54 -10.94 -7.67
CA ASP A 266 9.91 -10.85 -6.36
C ASP A 266 9.10 -12.10 -6.03
N ALA A 267 8.77 -12.24 -4.77
CA ALA A 267 7.85 -13.27 -4.31
C ALA A 267 6.86 -12.68 -3.31
N THR A 268 5.65 -13.25 -3.25
CA THR A 268 4.68 -12.96 -2.20
C THR A 268 4.26 -14.26 -1.55
N ILE A 269 4.39 -14.32 -0.24
CA ILE A 269 3.95 -15.47 0.56
C ILE A 269 2.62 -15.09 1.21
N TYR A 270 1.61 -15.90 1.03
CA TYR A 270 0.27 -15.72 1.58
C TYR A 270 0.04 -16.75 2.67
N TYR A 271 -0.29 -16.29 3.86
CA TYR A 271 -0.75 -17.14 4.95
C TYR A 271 -2.22 -16.82 5.23
N GLN A 272 -3.10 -17.77 4.99
CA GLN A 272 -4.53 -17.63 5.26
C GLN A 272 -4.97 -18.65 6.33
N TYR A 273 -5.42 -18.13 7.46
CA TYR A 273 -6.08 -18.94 8.49
C TYR A 273 -7.58 -18.95 8.26
N MET A 274 -8.19 -20.15 8.35
CA MET A 274 -9.63 -20.39 8.24
C MET A 274 -10.08 -21.26 9.41
N ASN A 275 -10.97 -20.71 10.26
CA ASN A 275 -11.35 -21.40 11.50
C ASN A 275 -11.91 -22.80 11.29
N PHE A 276 -12.73 -23.01 10.24
CA PHE A 276 -13.35 -24.30 9.95
C PHE A 276 -12.49 -25.24 9.09
N ARG A 277 -11.54 -24.72 8.35
CA ARG A 277 -10.83 -25.46 7.30
C ARG A 277 -9.37 -25.78 7.64
N ASN A 278 -8.64 -24.94 8.23
CA ASN A 278 -7.21 -24.96 8.56
C ASN A 278 -6.48 -23.79 7.90
N SER A 279 -5.13 -23.82 7.88
CA SER A 279 -4.31 -22.76 7.29
C SER A 279 -3.89 -23.12 5.87
N ARG A 280 -4.16 -22.22 4.93
CA ARG A 280 -3.69 -22.28 3.55
C ARG A 280 -2.42 -21.47 3.39
N LEU A 281 -1.41 -22.03 2.74
CA LEU A 281 -0.18 -21.34 2.34
C LEU A 281 -0.20 -21.12 0.83
N GLY A 282 0.17 -19.91 0.42
CA GLY A 282 0.32 -19.54 -0.98
C GLY A 282 1.69 -18.93 -1.24
N LEU A 283 2.23 -19.16 -2.42
CA LEU A 283 3.44 -18.56 -2.94
C LEU A 283 3.18 -18.03 -4.34
N GLU A 284 3.39 -16.76 -4.54
CA GLU A 284 3.49 -16.15 -5.86
C GLU A 284 4.95 -15.77 -6.09
N TYR A 285 5.56 -16.25 -7.18
CA TYR A 285 6.89 -15.87 -7.61
C TYR A 285 6.82 -15.25 -8.99
N ARG A 286 7.39 -14.05 -9.18
CA ARG A 286 7.38 -13.33 -10.45
C ARG A 286 8.79 -12.95 -10.84
N TYR A 287 9.07 -13.05 -12.15
CA TYR A 287 10.31 -12.54 -12.71
C TYR A 287 10.05 -11.82 -14.03
N TYR A 288 10.86 -10.79 -14.29
CA TYR A 288 10.83 -9.98 -15.49
C TYR A 288 12.27 -9.63 -15.88
N TRP A 289 12.87 -10.43 -16.76
CA TRP A 289 14.23 -10.19 -17.23
C TRP A 289 14.26 -9.20 -18.38
N ASP A 290 13.33 -9.33 -19.34
CA ASP A 290 13.09 -8.40 -20.43
C ASP A 290 11.63 -8.52 -20.91
N LYS A 291 11.24 -7.69 -21.91
CA LYS A 291 9.86 -7.71 -22.46
C LYS A 291 9.45 -9.04 -23.12
N TYR A 292 10.39 -9.94 -23.39
CA TYR A 292 10.16 -11.25 -24.01
C TYR A 292 10.41 -12.42 -23.08
N SER A 293 10.99 -12.16 -21.91
CA SER A 293 11.41 -13.17 -20.94
C SER A 293 10.87 -12.81 -19.57
N LYS A 294 9.64 -13.24 -19.29
CA LYS A 294 8.93 -13.03 -18.03
C LYS A 294 8.13 -14.26 -17.65
N GLY A 295 7.81 -14.38 -16.39
CA GLY A 295 6.98 -15.48 -15.91
C GLY A 295 6.50 -15.30 -14.49
N THR A 296 5.47 -16.08 -14.16
CA THR A 296 4.86 -16.14 -12.84
C THR A 296 4.53 -17.58 -12.49
N TRP A 297 4.85 -17.96 -11.25
CA TRP A 297 4.31 -19.12 -10.57
C TRP A 297 3.40 -18.68 -9.45
N GLN A 298 2.23 -19.30 -9.35
CA GLN A 298 1.33 -19.19 -8.22
C GLN A 298 1.01 -20.59 -7.74
N ILE A 299 1.37 -20.88 -6.51
CA ILE A 299 1.20 -22.22 -5.89
C ILE A 299 0.57 -22.01 -4.55
N ASP A 300 -0.54 -22.63 -4.29
CA ASP A 300 -1.17 -22.63 -2.97
C ASP A 300 -1.78 -23.98 -2.63
N GLY A 301 -1.87 -24.24 -1.33
CA GLY A 301 -2.43 -25.49 -0.85
C GLY A 301 -2.57 -25.52 0.66
N PHE A 302 -3.32 -26.48 1.14
CA PHE A 302 -3.58 -26.72 2.55
C PHE A 302 -4.09 -28.14 2.81
N ASP A 303 -3.97 -28.54 4.04
CA ASP A 303 -4.58 -29.72 4.60
C ASP A 303 -5.96 -29.35 5.16
N ASP A 304 -7.01 -29.79 4.46
CA ASP A 304 -8.39 -29.41 4.74
C ASP A 304 -9.00 -30.29 5.83
N LYS A 305 -9.38 -29.68 6.95
CA LYS A 305 -10.06 -30.41 8.04
C LYS A 305 -11.52 -30.73 7.75
N GLN A 306 -12.11 -29.99 6.82
CA GLN A 306 -13.50 -30.21 6.43
C GLN A 306 -13.54 -31.10 5.21
N ILE A 307 -13.68 -32.37 5.44
CA ILE A 307 -13.92 -33.38 4.40
C ILE A 307 -15.40 -33.65 4.31
N ASP A 308 -15.85 -34.07 3.12
CA ASP A 308 -17.19 -34.57 2.87
C ASP A 308 -17.11 -36.10 2.81
N ASP A 309 -17.48 -36.75 3.89
CA ASP A 309 -17.51 -38.21 4.01
C ASP A 309 -18.92 -38.82 3.80
N GLY A 310 -19.91 -37.95 3.51
CA GLY A 310 -21.31 -38.31 3.35
C GLY A 310 -22.05 -38.54 4.66
N GLU A 311 -21.45 -38.18 5.81
CA GLU A 311 -22.03 -38.36 7.13
C GLU A 311 -22.28 -37.03 7.83
N GLY A 312 -23.46 -36.86 8.44
CA GLY A 312 -23.83 -35.73 9.30
C GLY A 312 -23.78 -34.34 8.62
N ASP A 313 -23.38 -33.32 9.41
CA ASP A 313 -23.35 -31.92 8.97
C ASP A 313 -22.23 -31.62 7.96
N ASN A 314 -21.37 -32.54 7.60
CA ASN A 314 -20.21 -32.31 6.74
C ASN A 314 -20.65 -31.95 5.31
N SER A 315 -21.59 -32.71 4.74
CA SER A 315 -22.12 -32.43 3.39
C SER A 315 -22.87 -31.13 3.31
N GLU A 316 -23.63 -30.73 4.35
CA GLU A 316 -24.34 -29.45 4.40
C GLU A 316 -23.36 -28.26 4.39
N ARG A 317 -22.21 -28.37 5.07
CA ARG A 317 -21.18 -27.33 5.08
C ARG A 317 -20.51 -27.12 3.72
N TRP A 318 -20.52 -28.14 2.87
CA TRP A 318 -20.09 -28.00 1.48
C TRP A 318 -21.13 -27.32 0.60
N GLY A 319 -22.35 -27.10 1.10
CA GLY A 319 -23.46 -26.47 0.41
C GLY A 319 -24.29 -27.45 -0.44
N PHE A 320 -24.18 -28.72 -0.13
CA PHE A 320 -25.04 -29.80 -0.69
C PHE A 320 -26.02 -30.23 0.37
N GLU A 321 -27.28 -30.45 -0.02
CA GLU A 321 -28.25 -31.13 0.85
C GLU A 321 -27.89 -32.60 1.00
N ASP A 322 -28.14 -33.14 2.17
CA ASP A 322 -27.86 -34.55 2.52
C ASP A 322 -28.43 -35.51 1.44
N GLY A 323 -27.55 -36.28 0.80
CA GLY A 323 -27.93 -37.26 -0.22
C GLY A 323 -28.24 -36.73 -1.62
N THR A 324 -27.92 -35.46 -1.93
CA THR A 324 -28.20 -34.86 -3.25
C THR A 324 -27.10 -35.09 -4.29
N ASP A 325 -25.87 -35.34 -3.88
CA ASP A 325 -24.83 -35.82 -4.80
C ASP A 325 -24.12 -37.06 -4.19
N ASP A 326 -23.85 -38.05 -5.02
CA ASP A 326 -23.14 -39.29 -4.63
C ASP A 326 -21.61 -39.08 -4.60
N ILE A 327 -21.13 -37.82 -4.70
CA ILE A 327 -19.72 -37.47 -4.82
C ILE A 327 -19.16 -37.11 -3.43
N LEU A 328 -18.40 -38.06 -2.83
CA LEU A 328 -17.72 -37.83 -1.58
C LEU A 328 -16.41 -37.03 -1.79
N ARG A 329 -16.15 -36.05 -0.91
CA ARG A 329 -14.97 -35.19 -0.95
C ARG A 329 -14.04 -35.48 0.23
N LYS A 330 -13.42 -36.67 0.19
CA LYS A 330 -12.55 -37.17 1.26
C LYS A 330 -11.11 -36.67 1.23
N ASN A 331 -10.76 -35.84 0.23
CA ASN A 331 -9.40 -35.39 0.06
C ASN A 331 -9.07 -34.27 1.05
N GLU A 332 -8.12 -34.52 1.93
CA GLU A 332 -7.60 -33.55 2.88
C GLU A 332 -6.59 -32.62 2.21
N ASP A 333 -5.67 -33.14 1.39
CA ASP A 333 -4.62 -32.38 0.70
C ASP A 333 -5.16 -31.70 -0.57
N ARG A 334 -5.36 -30.40 -0.48
CA ARG A 334 -5.92 -29.58 -1.55
C ARG A 334 -4.93 -28.53 -2.01
N TYR A 335 -4.78 -28.37 -3.33
CA TYR A 335 -3.80 -27.45 -3.91
C TYR A 335 -4.20 -26.96 -5.31
N TRP A 336 -3.60 -25.84 -5.70
CA TRP A 336 -3.66 -25.33 -7.05
C TRP A 336 -2.30 -24.76 -7.46
N ILE A 337 -1.73 -25.31 -8.54
CA ILE A 337 -0.47 -24.90 -9.13
C ILE A 337 -0.77 -24.28 -10.50
N ARG A 338 -0.44 -23.02 -10.66
CA ARG A 338 -0.64 -22.29 -11.91
C ARG A 338 0.54 -21.43 -12.24
N GLY A 339 0.79 -21.22 -13.54
CA GLY A 339 1.89 -20.37 -13.98
C GLY A 339 1.80 -20.06 -15.46
N SER A 340 2.36 -18.93 -15.85
CA SER A 340 2.55 -18.57 -17.26
C SER A 340 3.94 -18.00 -17.46
N HIS A 341 4.64 -18.52 -18.45
CA HIS A 341 6.02 -18.15 -18.74
C HIS A 341 6.20 -17.91 -20.22
N ARG A 342 6.88 -16.83 -20.56
CA ARG A 342 7.31 -16.51 -21.91
C ARG A 342 8.81 -16.35 -21.90
N GLN A 343 9.50 -17.04 -22.81
CA GLN A 343 10.95 -17.05 -22.85
C GLN A 343 11.45 -16.86 -24.29
N LYS A 344 12.41 -15.96 -24.43
CA LYS A 344 13.23 -15.91 -25.63
C LYS A 344 14.42 -16.84 -25.44
N LEU A 345 14.40 -17.96 -26.15
CA LEU A 345 15.45 -18.96 -26.12
C LEU A 345 16.53 -18.67 -27.20
N PRO A 346 17.71 -19.30 -27.11
CA PRO A 346 18.73 -19.21 -28.16
C PRO A 346 18.19 -19.52 -29.56
N TYR A 347 18.86 -19.04 -30.58
CA TYR A 347 18.49 -19.22 -31.98
C TYR A 347 17.15 -18.62 -32.40
N GLY A 348 16.59 -17.70 -31.63
CA GLY A 348 15.33 -17.02 -31.93
C GLY A 348 14.08 -17.88 -31.72
N ILE A 349 14.18 -18.94 -30.94
CA ILE A 349 13.04 -19.75 -30.49
C ILE A 349 12.29 -18.96 -29.41
N ARG A 350 10.96 -19.03 -29.44
CA ARG A 350 10.07 -18.51 -28.38
C ARG A 350 9.43 -19.67 -27.66
N GLY A 351 9.60 -19.73 -26.36
CA GLY A 351 8.96 -20.71 -25.48
C GLY A 351 7.80 -20.08 -24.72
N PHE A 352 6.69 -20.79 -24.64
CA PHE A 352 5.51 -20.46 -23.86
C PHE A 352 5.15 -21.68 -23.01
N LEU A 353 5.07 -21.49 -21.71
CA LEU A 353 4.63 -22.52 -20.79
C LEU A 353 3.45 -21.96 -19.98
N ASP A 354 2.31 -22.63 -20.09
CA ASP A 354 1.13 -22.36 -19.29
C ASP A 354 0.83 -23.62 -18.46
N VAL A 355 0.78 -23.47 -17.16
CA VAL A 355 0.49 -24.53 -16.19
C VAL A 355 -0.83 -24.26 -15.52
N ASP A 356 -1.69 -25.27 -15.39
CA ASP A 356 -2.90 -25.22 -14.59
C ASP A 356 -3.19 -26.64 -14.06
N ILE A 357 -2.88 -26.86 -12.79
CA ILE A 357 -3.01 -28.15 -12.11
C ILE A 357 -3.70 -27.91 -10.78
N VAL A 358 -4.91 -28.42 -10.63
CA VAL A 358 -5.72 -28.30 -9.41
C VAL A 358 -5.97 -29.68 -8.82
N SER A 359 -6.06 -29.74 -7.51
CA SER A 359 -6.32 -30.99 -6.80
C SER A 359 -7.70 -31.58 -7.09
N ASP A 360 -8.70 -30.70 -7.19
CA ASP A 360 -10.10 -31.04 -7.39
C ASP A 360 -10.87 -29.84 -7.95
N GLN A 361 -12.01 -30.09 -8.58
CA GLN A 361 -12.85 -29.06 -9.20
C GLN A 361 -13.41 -28.07 -8.18
N ASP A 362 -13.70 -28.52 -6.97
CA ASP A 362 -14.30 -27.68 -5.94
C ASP A 362 -13.34 -26.63 -5.41
N TYR A 363 -12.02 -26.85 -5.56
CA TYR A 363 -11.01 -25.89 -5.12
C TYR A 363 -11.22 -24.50 -5.75
N THR A 364 -11.36 -24.42 -7.06
CA THR A 364 -11.54 -23.16 -7.77
C THR A 364 -12.91 -22.52 -7.55
N ARG A 365 -13.92 -23.34 -7.26
CA ARG A 365 -15.27 -22.88 -6.90
C ARG A 365 -15.31 -22.25 -5.52
N GLU A 366 -14.60 -22.81 -4.56
CA GLU A 366 -14.57 -22.33 -3.18
C GLU A 366 -13.67 -21.13 -2.99
N PHE A 367 -12.51 -21.13 -3.64
CA PHE A 367 -11.57 -20.02 -3.63
C PHE A 367 -11.74 -19.14 -4.87
N LYS A 368 -12.99 -18.73 -5.14
CA LYS A 368 -13.32 -17.90 -6.31
C LYS A 368 -12.84 -16.46 -6.15
N GLU A 369 -12.94 -15.90 -4.95
CA GLU A 369 -12.63 -14.50 -4.63
C GLU A 369 -11.61 -14.41 -3.49
N GLY A 370 -10.88 -13.28 -3.40
CA GLY A 370 -9.84 -13.02 -2.40
C GLY A 370 -8.43 -13.26 -2.93
N HIS A 371 -7.42 -13.15 -2.07
CA HIS A 371 -6.02 -13.38 -2.47
C HIS A 371 -5.77 -14.81 -2.93
N MET A 372 -5.00 -14.95 -4.00
CA MET A 372 -4.69 -16.24 -4.62
C MET A 372 -5.94 -17.02 -5.04
N SER A 373 -7.01 -16.30 -5.37
CA SER A 373 -8.27 -16.84 -5.86
C SER A 373 -8.26 -17.08 -7.37
N TRP A 374 -9.32 -17.72 -7.86
CA TRP A 374 -9.52 -17.88 -9.29
C TRP A 374 -9.70 -16.53 -10.00
N ALA A 375 -10.49 -15.61 -9.44
CA ALA A 375 -10.74 -14.29 -10.04
C ALA A 375 -9.46 -13.44 -10.11
N ASP A 376 -8.68 -13.39 -9.02
CA ASP A 376 -7.39 -12.69 -9.00
C ASP A 376 -6.42 -13.28 -10.04
N ALA A 377 -6.34 -14.62 -10.12
CA ALA A 377 -5.46 -15.31 -11.06
C ALA A 377 -5.89 -15.03 -12.51
N LYS A 378 -7.20 -15.12 -12.81
CA LYS A 378 -7.74 -14.87 -14.14
C LYS A 378 -7.42 -13.45 -14.61
N GLU A 379 -7.70 -12.45 -13.79
CA GLU A 379 -7.40 -11.05 -14.10
C GLU A 379 -5.89 -10.84 -14.32
N TYR A 380 -5.06 -11.39 -13.43
CA TYR A 380 -3.62 -11.26 -13.51
C TYR A 380 -3.03 -11.91 -14.77
N PHE A 381 -3.41 -13.16 -15.08
CA PHE A 381 -2.87 -13.87 -16.23
C PHE A 381 -3.38 -13.29 -17.56
N ASP A 382 -4.60 -12.81 -17.62
CA ASP A 382 -5.12 -12.12 -18.80
C ASP A 382 -4.33 -10.82 -19.04
N LYS A 383 -4.21 -9.98 -18.04
CA LYS A 383 -3.51 -8.69 -18.13
C LYS A 383 -2.02 -8.84 -18.46
N GLU A 384 -1.30 -9.72 -17.75
CA GLU A 384 0.15 -9.82 -17.88
C GLU A 384 0.60 -10.73 -19.02
N PHE A 385 -0.17 -11.75 -19.35
CA PHE A 385 0.23 -12.79 -20.31
C PHE A 385 -0.74 -12.94 -21.47
N ASN A 386 -1.87 -12.21 -21.48
CA ASN A 386 -2.98 -12.40 -22.43
C ASN A 386 -3.39 -13.89 -22.47
N ARG A 387 -3.46 -14.48 -21.27
CA ARG A 387 -3.89 -15.84 -21.03
C ARG A 387 -5.22 -15.82 -20.32
N ASP A 388 -6.27 -16.27 -20.99
CA ASP A 388 -7.55 -16.56 -20.39
C ASP A 388 -7.46 -17.90 -19.64
N LEU A 389 -7.68 -17.90 -18.33
CA LEU A 389 -7.78 -19.13 -17.54
C LEU A 389 -9.13 -19.78 -17.80
N ASP A 390 -9.14 -21.10 -17.81
CA ASP A 390 -10.38 -21.91 -17.91
C ASP A 390 -11.36 -21.50 -16.80
N ASP A 391 -12.66 -21.61 -17.06
CA ASP A 391 -13.69 -21.24 -16.10
C ASP A 391 -13.52 -22.01 -14.77
N PHE A 392 -13.91 -21.40 -13.65
CA PHE A 392 -13.80 -22.03 -12.34
C PHE A 392 -14.67 -23.33 -12.21
N ASN A 393 -15.67 -23.48 -13.06
CA ASN A 393 -16.50 -24.69 -13.15
C ASN A 393 -16.00 -25.69 -14.19
N ASP A 394 -15.02 -25.34 -15.01
CA ASP A 394 -14.51 -26.25 -16.04
C ASP A 394 -13.78 -27.42 -15.34
N PRO A 395 -14.20 -28.68 -15.58
CA PRO A 395 -13.53 -29.84 -15.02
C PRO A 395 -12.15 -30.09 -15.64
N ILE A 396 -11.92 -29.66 -16.87
CA ILE A 396 -10.68 -29.92 -17.60
C ILE A 396 -9.72 -28.74 -17.44
N ARG A 397 -8.54 -29.02 -16.87
CA ARG A 397 -7.45 -28.04 -16.73
C ARG A 397 -6.34 -28.34 -17.71
N THR A 398 -5.94 -27.34 -18.48
CA THR A 398 -4.97 -27.52 -19.55
C THR A 398 -3.60 -26.94 -19.19
N THR A 399 -2.58 -27.80 -19.22
CA THR A 399 -1.16 -27.42 -19.18
C THR A 399 -0.57 -27.51 -20.56
N ARG A 400 0.12 -26.45 -21.03
CA ARG A 400 0.70 -26.35 -22.39
C ARG A 400 2.14 -25.91 -22.34
N LEU A 401 2.98 -26.57 -23.13
CA LEU A 401 4.30 -26.08 -23.51
C LEU A 401 4.31 -25.88 -25.03
N ASN A 402 4.60 -24.66 -25.48
CA ASN A 402 4.70 -24.34 -26.89
C ASN A 402 6.09 -23.77 -27.20
N LEU A 403 6.75 -24.32 -28.20
CA LEU A 403 8.00 -23.83 -28.75
C LEU A 403 7.77 -23.39 -30.19
N ASN A 404 7.96 -22.11 -30.44
CA ASN A 404 7.74 -21.54 -31.76
C ASN A 404 9.00 -20.88 -32.30
N LYS A 405 9.30 -21.14 -33.60
CA LYS A 405 10.33 -20.45 -34.32
C LYS A 405 9.85 -20.03 -35.71
N ILE A 406 10.05 -18.75 -36.01
CA ILE A 406 9.64 -18.14 -37.28
C ILE A 406 10.87 -17.70 -38.04
N TRP A 407 10.96 -18.12 -39.32
CA TRP A 407 11.90 -17.64 -40.33
C TRP A 407 11.15 -16.84 -41.41
N PRO A 408 11.80 -16.13 -42.29
CA PRO A 408 11.11 -15.35 -43.31
C PRO A 408 10.17 -16.16 -44.23
N ARG A 409 10.39 -17.46 -44.38
CA ARG A 409 9.62 -18.33 -45.26
C ARG A 409 9.11 -19.61 -44.63
N TYR A 410 9.43 -19.84 -43.37
CA TYR A 410 9.07 -21.07 -42.68
C TYR A 410 8.64 -20.73 -41.22
N SER A 411 7.80 -21.54 -40.66
CA SER A 411 7.53 -21.56 -39.22
C SER A 411 7.57 -22.99 -38.70
N LEU A 412 8.05 -23.14 -37.48
CA LEU A 412 8.03 -24.40 -36.75
C LEU A 412 7.30 -24.15 -35.45
N ASN A 413 6.29 -24.94 -35.17
CA ASN A 413 5.53 -24.95 -33.91
C ASN A 413 5.60 -26.36 -33.34
N ALA A 414 6.06 -26.50 -32.09
CA ALA A 414 6.06 -27.75 -31.35
C ALA A 414 5.28 -27.54 -30.08
N GLN A 415 4.22 -28.33 -29.85
CA GLN A 415 3.32 -28.20 -28.72
C GLN A 415 3.21 -29.52 -27.98
N LEU A 416 3.29 -29.42 -26.63
CA LEU A 416 2.88 -30.45 -25.70
C LEU A 416 1.64 -29.92 -24.96
N ARG A 417 0.58 -30.70 -24.91
CA ARG A 417 -0.65 -30.38 -24.18
C ARG A 417 -1.00 -31.55 -23.29
N TYR A 418 -1.16 -31.23 -22.01
CA TYR A 418 -1.60 -32.15 -20.99
C TYR A 418 -2.92 -31.63 -20.39
N ASP A 419 -3.96 -32.41 -20.51
CA ASP A 419 -5.29 -32.11 -19.98
C ASP A 419 -5.52 -32.96 -18.71
N LEU A 420 -5.91 -32.30 -17.62
CA LEU A 420 -6.23 -32.91 -16.32
C LEU A 420 -7.72 -32.78 -16.07
N ASP A 421 -8.42 -33.88 -15.89
CA ASP A 421 -9.78 -33.88 -15.39
C ASP A 421 -9.76 -33.79 -13.85
N SER A 422 -10.13 -32.63 -13.32
CA SER A 422 -10.13 -32.33 -11.88
C SER A 422 -11.25 -33.06 -11.08
N THR A 423 -12.17 -33.70 -11.77
CA THR A 423 -13.27 -34.48 -11.12
C THR A 423 -12.85 -35.90 -10.74
N ILE A 424 -11.80 -36.42 -11.37
CA ILE A 424 -11.36 -37.82 -11.21
C ILE A 424 -11.04 -38.14 -9.75
N ARG A 425 -10.41 -37.21 -9.06
CA ARG A 425 -9.99 -37.41 -7.68
C ARG A 425 -11.16 -37.71 -6.73
N ASN A 426 -12.31 -37.11 -6.98
CA ASN A 426 -13.53 -37.26 -6.19
C ASN A 426 -14.40 -38.42 -6.70
N SER A 427 -14.45 -38.62 -8.03
CA SER A 427 -15.31 -39.61 -8.67
C SER A 427 -14.73 -41.02 -8.72
N HIS A 428 -13.40 -41.18 -8.48
CA HIS A 428 -12.66 -42.45 -8.61
C HIS A 428 -12.80 -43.13 -9.99
N LEU A 429 -13.22 -42.36 -11.00
CA LEU A 429 -13.31 -42.82 -12.38
C LEU A 429 -11.93 -42.83 -13.05
N PRO A 430 -11.70 -43.69 -14.07
CA PRO A 430 -10.44 -43.61 -14.84
C PRO A 430 -10.35 -42.33 -15.62
N ASP A 431 -9.13 -41.78 -15.74
CA ASP A 431 -8.85 -40.60 -16.58
C ASP A 431 -9.01 -41.00 -18.05
N GLU A 432 -10.02 -40.41 -18.70
CA GLU A 432 -10.29 -40.60 -20.13
C GLU A 432 -9.85 -39.39 -20.98
N THR A 433 -9.12 -38.41 -20.38
CA THR A 433 -8.65 -37.23 -21.11
C THR A 433 -7.66 -37.56 -22.21
N LEU A 434 -7.86 -37.00 -23.39
CA LEU A 434 -6.98 -37.20 -24.53
C LEU A 434 -5.77 -36.28 -24.42
N GLN A 435 -4.59 -36.90 -24.29
CA GLN A 435 -3.32 -36.20 -24.21
C GLN A 435 -2.74 -35.95 -25.61
N GLN A 436 -2.19 -34.73 -25.85
CA GLN A 436 -1.54 -34.39 -27.12
C GLN A 436 -0.03 -34.24 -26.92
N LEU A 437 0.75 -35.28 -27.22
CA LEU A 437 2.17 -35.38 -26.91
C LEU A 437 2.96 -36.04 -28.05
N PRO A 438 3.82 -35.35 -28.79
CA PRO A 438 3.83 -33.94 -29.18
C PRO A 438 3.02 -33.65 -30.46
N LEU A 439 2.59 -32.40 -30.67
CA LEU A 439 2.16 -31.89 -31.96
C LEU A 439 3.30 -31.06 -32.59
N ILE A 440 3.78 -31.43 -33.77
CA ILE A 440 4.79 -30.67 -34.47
C ILE A 440 4.21 -30.23 -35.80
N GLU A 441 4.20 -28.92 -36.04
CA GLU A 441 3.68 -28.28 -37.24
C GLU A 441 4.82 -27.53 -37.92
N PHE A 442 5.01 -27.79 -39.21
CA PHE A 442 5.96 -27.06 -40.03
C PHE A 442 5.23 -26.45 -41.22
N ASP A 443 5.24 -25.13 -41.28
CA ASP A 443 4.59 -24.38 -42.33
C ASP A 443 5.63 -23.72 -43.23
N ALA A 444 5.39 -23.76 -44.54
CA ALA A 444 6.19 -23.08 -45.54
C ALA A 444 5.31 -22.10 -46.33
N VAL A 445 5.76 -20.86 -46.46
CA VAL A 445 5.09 -19.92 -47.37
C VAL A 445 5.24 -20.45 -48.79
N LYS A 446 4.16 -20.36 -49.57
CA LYS A 446 4.18 -20.76 -51.00
C LYS A 446 5.36 -20.11 -51.72
N GLN A 447 6.25 -20.93 -52.26
CA GLN A 447 7.47 -20.51 -52.93
C GLN A 447 7.81 -21.46 -54.08
N ARG A 448 8.52 -20.92 -55.06
CA ARG A 448 8.95 -21.72 -56.18
C ARG A 448 10.04 -22.70 -55.77
N ILE A 449 9.86 -23.97 -56.09
CA ILE A 449 10.84 -25.02 -55.78
C ILE A 449 11.87 -25.08 -56.90
N SER A 450 13.03 -24.48 -56.70
CA SER A 450 14.12 -24.39 -57.67
C SER A 450 13.63 -23.79 -59.01
N THR A 451 13.98 -24.43 -60.14
CA THR A 451 13.53 -24.04 -61.49
C THR A 451 12.20 -24.71 -61.90
N SER A 452 11.61 -25.50 -61.00
CA SER A 452 10.33 -26.18 -61.25
C SER A 452 9.16 -25.20 -61.34
N PRO A 453 8.15 -25.44 -62.18
CA PRO A 453 6.91 -24.69 -62.20
C PRO A 453 6.01 -24.95 -60.94
N LEU A 454 6.41 -25.87 -60.06
CA LEU A 454 5.71 -26.19 -58.83
C LEU A 454 6.00 -25.13 -57.74
N PHE A 455 4.96 -24.86 -56.96
CA PHE A 455 4.99 -23.91 -55.81
C PHE A 455 4.68 -24.65 -54.52
#